data_3843d369d8ad90992fa40195600ac993
#
_entry.id   3843d369d8ad90992fa40195600ac993
#
_cell.length_a   1.000
_cell.length_b   1.000
_cell.length_c   1.000
_cell.angle_alpha   90.00
_cell.angle_beta   90.00
_cell.angle_gamma   90.00
#
_symmetry.space_group_name_H-M   'P 1'
#
loop_
_entity.id
_entity.type
_entity.pdbx_description
1 polymer ?
#
loop_
_entity_poly.entity_id
_entity_poly.type
_entity_poly.pdbx_seq_one_letter_code
_entity_poly.pdbx_strand_id
1 'polypeptide(L)'
;MRNIVKENSVFLFGNTIFENGFLGFLITFLITIVIAKVFTTILAKLVDHAMKKDARASMPFKYLLKILRTVIYVIATFAILMNVKPLQSISTAILGATSVMTVVVGLAAQETFGNFIAGFFIVIYQPFHVGDMVNLPEKNISGTVIEITFRHTILNTIENTKIIVPNSTMNSAIVEDKAFGQKTYIRYLSLTVAYNTDIDKLERVITDVVINTDGVIDTRTTDAQEKNLPINITVNEFLDSGIQIRFPFTTKSLAKSVETASKIRKSLLVAFRENGIEIPYQKIQIIKDNM
;
A
#
# COMPACT_ATOMS: atom_id res chain seq x y z
N MET A 1 8.41 46.46 -47.32
CA MET A 1 8.09 45.04 -47.45
C MET A 1 8.93 44.29 -46.45
N ARG A 2 8.36 44.01 -45.28
CA ARG A 2 8.73 42.94 -44.35
C ARG A 2 8.22 43.33 -42.96
N ASN A 3 7.49 42.45 -42.36
CA ASN A 3 7.00 42.37 -40.99
C ASN A 3 5.48 42.54 -40.84
N ILE A 4 4.75 41.70 -41.49
CA ILE A 4 3.38 41.35 -41.15
C ILE A 4 3.26 39.82 -41.32
N VAL A 5 3.81 39.07 -40.43
CA VAL A 5 3.42 37.67 -40.15
C VAL A 5 4.16 37.26 -38.88
N LYS A 6 3.50 37.35 -37.73
CA LYS A 6 3.69 36.47 -36.55
C LYS A 6 3.15 37.10 -35.28
N GLU A 7 1.85 37.24 -35.21
CA GLU A 7 1.21 37.45 -33.90
C GLU A 7 -0.28 37.01 -33.91
N ASN A 8 -0.59 35.93 -34.60
CA ASN A 8 -1.97 35.45 -34.71
C ASN A 8 -2.06 33.94 -34.63
N SER A 9 -1.83 33.36 -33.46
CA SER A 9 -2.23 31.96 -33.29
C SER A 9 -2.59 31.53 -31.87
N VAL A 10 -2.61 32.42 -30.90
CA VAL A 10 -3.05 32.07 -29.51
C VAL A 10 -4.23 32.93 -29.00
N PHE A 11 -4.64 33.97 -29.77
CA PHE A 11 -5.70 34.91 -29.41
C PHE A 11 -7.02 34.74 -30.19
N LEU A 12 -7.26 33.62 -30.83
CA LEU A 12 -8.40 33.46 -31.77
C LEU A 12 -9.77 33.26 -31.09
N PHE A 13 -9.87 33.30 -29.77
CA PHE A 13 -11.19 33.30 -29.07
C PHE A 13 -11.52 34.61 -28.36
N GLY A 14 -10.63 35.59 -28.29
CA GLY A 14 -10.85 36.81 -27.51
C GLY A 14 -11.11 38.10 -28.30
N ASN A 15 -10.58 38.28 -29.53
CA ASN A 15 -10.52 39.60 -30.17
C ASN A 15 -11.57 39.91 -31.24
N THR A 16 -12.30 38.95 -31.79
CA THR A 16 -13.20 39.21 -32.92
C THR A 16 -14.68 39.41 -32.55
N ILE A 17 -15.08 39.07 -31.34
CA ILE A 17 -16.50 39.20 -30.90
C ILE A 17 -16.71 40.50 -30.09
N PHE A 18 -15.66 41.20 -29.63
CA PHE A 18 -15.74 42.22 -28.59
C PHE A 18 -15.29 43.65 -28.98
N GLU A 19 -15.17 43.98 -30.26
CA GLU A 19 -14.94 45.35 -30.69
C GLU A 19 -16.15 46.30 -30.48
N ASN A 20 -17.31 45.75 -30.19
CA ASN A 20 -18.57 46.53 -29.96
C ASN A 20 -18.86 46.78 -28.49
N GLY A 21 -18.04 47.52 -27.81
CA GLY A 21 -18.31 48.17 -26.51
C GLY A 21 -19.25 47.46 -25.54
N PHE A 22 -20.41 48.00 -25.29
CA PHE A 22 -21.41 47.50 -24.30
C PHE A 22 -22.02 46.17 -24.75
N LEU A 23 -22.25 45.95 -26.04
CA LEU A 23 -22.88 44.74 -26.55
C LEU A 23 -21.97 43.51 -26.37
N GLY A 24 -20.65 43.64 -26.61
CA GLY A 24 -19.65 42.62 -26.39
C GLY A 24 -19.55 42.21 -24.93
N PHE A 25 -19.58 43.16 -24.00
CA PHE A 25 -19.64 42.90 -22.57
C PHE A 25 -20.90 42.09 -22.19
N LEU A 26 -22.06 42.46 -22.71
CA LEU A 26 -23.34 41.84 -22.39
C LEU A 26 -23.36 40.39 -22.90
N ILE A 27 -22.82 40.13 -24.09
CA ILE A 27 -22.68 38.78 -24.65
C ILE A 27 -21.72 37.91 -23.79
N THR A 28 -20.56 38.42 -23.42
CA THR A 28 -19.61 37.70 -22.55
C THR A 28 -20.21 37.36 -21.21
N PHE A 29 -20.89 38.37 -20.60
CA PHE A 29 -21.56 38.17 -19.34
C PHE A 29 -22.60 37.04 -19.38
N LEU A 30 -23.47 37.06 -20.40
CA LEU A 30 -24.49 36.02 -20.61
C LEU A 30 -23.85 34.65 -20.83
N ILE A 31 -22.86 34.57 -21.72
CA ILE A 31 -22.15 33.31 -22.01
C ILE A 31 -21.50 32.74 -20.74
N THR A 32 -20.79 33.57 -19.98
CA THR A 32 -20.11 33.14 -18.76
C THR A 32 -21.10 32.62 -17.71
N ILE A 33 -22.25 33.30 -17.52
CA ILE A 33 -23.31 32.84 -16.61
C ILE A 33 -23.90 31.52 -17.09
N VAL A 34 -24.20 31.40 -18.38
CA VAL A 34 -24.78 30.18 -18.97
C VAL A 34 -23.80 29.01 -18.79
N ILE A 35 -22.53 29.20 -19.09
CA ILE A 35 -21.49 28.16 -18.91
C ILE A 35 -21.41 27.76 -17.43
N ALA A 36 -21.31 28.73 -16.52
CA ALA A 36 -21.25 28.45 -15.09
C ALA A 36 -22.49 27.68 -14.60
N LYS A 37 -23.69 28.06 -15.06
CA LYS A 37 -24.95 27.41 -14.71
C LYS A 37 -25.03 26.00 -15.30
N VAL A 38 -24.65 25.80 -16.54
CA VAL A 38 -24.63 24.48 -17.19
C VAL A 38 -23.66 23.55 -16.44
N PHE A 39 -22.44 24.03 -16.18
CA PHE A 39 -21.41 23.24 -15.50
C PHE A 39 -21.84 22.86 -14.08
N THR A 40 -22.37 23.80 -13.29
CA THR A 40 -22.88 23.50 -11.94
C THR A 40 -24.09 22.59 -11.96
N THR A 41 -24.95 22.64 -12.99
CA THR A 41 -26.10 21.74 -13.11
C THR A 41 -25.66 20.32 -13.49
N ILE A 42 -24.71 20.19 -14.41
CA ILE A 42 -24.13 18.87 -14.78
C ILE A 42 -23.46 18.25 -13.54
N LEU A 43 -22.65 19.02 -12.83
CA LEU A 43 -21.97 18.56 -11.64
C LEU A 43 -22.96 18.10 -10.56
N ALA A 44 -24.05 18.86 -10.34
CA ALA A 44 -25.11 18.48 -9.40
C ALA A 44 -25.77 17.17 -9.80
N LYS A 45 -26.11 16.98 -11.09
CA LYS A 45 -26.73 15.76 -11.59
C LYS A 45 -25.80 14.54 -11.44
N LEU A 46 -24.51 14.70 -11.73
CA LEU A 46 -23.50 13.61 -11.57
C LEU A 46 -23.39 13.17 -10.11
N VAL A 47 -23.33 14.14 -9.19
CA VAL A 47 -23.26 13.87 -7.75
C VAL A 47 -24.56 13.26 -7.23
N ASP A 48 -25.73 13.77 -7.66
CA ASP A 48 -27.03 13.20 -7.29
C ASP A 48 -27.18 11.76 -7.79
N HIS A 49 -26.64 11.46 -8.96
CA HIS A 49 -26.63 10.08 -9.49
C HIS A 49 -25.73 9.15 -8.66
N ALA A 50 -24.53 9.64 -8.26
CA ALA A 50 -23.62 8.90 -7.41
C ALA A 50 -24.19 8.68 -5.99
N MET A 51 -24.88 9.67 -5.43
CA MET A 51 -25.51 9.58 -4.10
C MET A 51 -26.69 8.60 -4.03
N LYS A 52 -27.38 8.33 -5.15
CA LYS A 52 -28.48 7.34 -5.18
C LYS A 52 -27.99 5.92 -4.93
N LYS A 53 -26.71 5.63 -5.17
CA LYS A 53 -26.10 4.32 -4.96
C LYS A 53 -25.71 4.05 -3.51
N ASP A 54 -25.39 5.09 -2.71
CA ASP A 54 -24.96 4.92 -1.32
C ASP A 54 -25.44 6.10 -0.44
N ALA A 55 -26.44 5.84 0.39
CA ALA A 55 -27.03 6.86 1.28
C ALA A 55 -26.05 7.40 2.34
N ARG A 56 -25.02 6.62 2.72
CA ARG A 56 -24.01 7.04 3.72
C ARG A 56 -23.03 8.08 3.18
N ALA A 57 -22.86 8.13 1.87
CA ALA A 57 -21.97 9.08 1.20
C ALA A 57 -22.60 10.46 0.95
N SER A 58 -23.89 10.66 1.24
CA SER A 58 -24.64 11.86 0.84
C SER A 58 -24.16 13.17 1.47
N MET A 59 -23.70 13.17 2.72
CA MET A 59 -23.26 14.39 3.42
C MET A 59 -21.96 14.99 2.83
N PRO A 60 -20.84 14.25 2.73
CA PRO A 60 -19.60 14.81 2.21
C PRO A 60 -19.73 15.29 0.76
N PHE A 61 -20.51 14.60 -0.08
CA PHE A 61 -20.74 15.02 -1.46
C PHE A 61 -21.52 16.33 -1.59
N LYS A 62 -22.48 16.62 -0.70
CA LYS A 62 -23.19 17.90 -0.68
C LYS A 62 -22.26 19.07 -0.32
N TYR A 63 -21.35 18.88 0.64
CA TYR A 63 -20.34 19.88 0.97
C TYR A 63 -19.36 20.12 -0.19
N LEU A 64 -18.89 19.05 -0.82
CA LEU A 64 -18.01 19.14 -1.99
C LEU A 64 -18.69 19.91 -3.14
N LEU A 65 -19.95 19.60 -3.44
CA LEU A 65 -20.74 20.33 -4.43
C LEU A 65 -20.85 21.82 -4.09
N LYS A 66 -21.10 22.16 -2.81
CA LYS A 66 -21.19 23.56 -2.38
C LYS A 66 -19.86 24.29 -2.62
N ILE A 67 -18.74 23.69 -2.24
CA ILE A 67 -17.39 24.25 -2.46
C ILE A 67 -17.12 24.44 -3.95
N LEU A 68 -17.31 23.39 -4.77
CA LEU A 68 -17.10 23.45 -6.22
C LEU A 68 -17.97 24.50 -6.90
N ARG A 69 -19.25 24.60 -6.51
CA ARG A 69 -20.15 25.63 -7.01
C ARG A 69 -19.64 27.03 -6.65
N THR A 70 -19.20 27.23 -5.41
CA THR A 70 -18.62 28.53 -4.98
C THR A 70 -17.39 28.89 -5.80
N VAL A 71 -16.47 27.95 -6.01
CA VAL A 71 -15.25 28.15 -6.83
C VAL A 71 -15.62 28.51 -8.27
N ILE A 72 -16.58 27.79 -8.89
CA ILE A 72 -17.04 28.10 -10.25
C ILE A 72 -17.60 29.52 -10.35
N TYR A 73 -18.44 29.95 -9.41
CA TYR A 73 -18.98 31.31 -9.41
C TYR A 73 -17.90 32.38 -9.16
N VAL A 74 -16.92 32.13 -8.31
CA VAL A 74 -15.78 33.02 -8.09
C VAL A 74 -15.00 33.17 -9.40
N ILE A 75 -14.67 32.06 -10.09
CA ILE A 75 -13.97 32.10 -11.38
C ILE A 75 -14.80 32.84 -12.45
N ALA A 76 -16.11 32.57 -12.52
CA ALA A 76 -17.01 33.24 -13.45
C ALA A 76 -17.09 34.74 -13.18
N THR A 77 -17.22 35.18 -11.92
CA THR A 77 -17.17 36.56 -11.52
C THR A 77 -15.87 37.21 -11.93
N PHE A 78 -14.75 36.56 -11.70
CA PHE A 78 -13.44 37.07 -12.06
C PHE A 78 -13.27 37.22 -13.59
N ALA A 79 -13.75 36.22 -14.35
CA ALA A 79 -13.73 36.28 -15.82
C ALA A 79 -14.56 37.46 -16.36
N ILE A 80 -15.68 37.79 -15.71
CA ILE A 80 -16.50 38.96 -16.06
C ILE A 80 -15.73 40.27 -15.74
N LEU A 81 -15.12 40.36 -14.56
CA LEU A 81 -14.38 41.57 -14.14
C LEU A 81 -13.21 41.89 -15.09
N MET A 82 -12.55 40.87 -15.60
CA MET A 82 -11.44 41.03 -16.58
C MET A 82 -11.89 41.65 -17.90
N ASN A 83 -13.17 41.57 -18.25
CA ASN A 83 -13.72 42.19 -19.46
C ASN A 83 -14.14 43.65 -19.29
N VAL A 84 -14.08 44.18 -18.06
CA VAL A 84 -14.42 45.56 -17.74
C VAL A 84 -13.15 46.40 -17.69
N LYS A 85 -12.89 47.24 -18.75
CA LYS A 85 -11.67 48.04 -18.89
C LYS A 85 -11.21 48.76 -17.60
N PRO A 86 -12.08 49.47 -16.83
CA PRO A 86 -11.64 50.12 -15.60
C PRO A 86 -11.19 49.17 -14.48
N LEU A 87 -11.58 47.88 -14.55
CA LEU A 87 -11.30 46.89 -13.50
C LEU A 87 -10.14 45.95 -13.91
N GLN A 88 -9.63 46.04 -15.12
CA GLN A 88 -8.55 45.17 -15.61
C GLN A 88 -7.28 45.28 -14.76
N SER A 89 -6.87 46.48 -14.37
CA SER A 89 -5.68 46.65 -13.51
C SER A 89 -5.85 46.05 -12.14
N ILE A 90 -7.04 46.14 -11.56
CA ILE A 90 -7.37 45.51 -10.28
C ILE A 90 -7.39 44.00 -10.45
N SER A 91 -8.01 43.49 -11.52
CA SER A 91 -8.07 42.08 -11.81
C SER A 91 -6.67 41.46 -12.01
N THR A 92 -5.77 42.18 -12.69
CA THR A 92 -4.38 41.74 -12.88
C THR A 92 -3.59 41.71 -11.56
N ALA A 93 -3.80 42.69 -10.69
CA ALA A 93 -3.19 42.72 -9.35
C ALA A 93 -3.69 41.56 -8.47
N ILE A 94 -5.00 41.24 -8.53
CA ILE A 94 -5.58 40.08 -7.83
C ILE A 94 -5.02 38.79 -8.38
N LEU A 95 -4.84 38.63 -9.70
CA LEU A 95 -4.20 37.45 -10.30
C LEU A 95 -2.78 37.25 -9.79
N GLY A 96 -2.00 38.33 -9.69
CA GLY A 96 -0.65 38.28 -9.12
C GLY A 96 -0.65 37.78 -7.66
N ALA A 97 -1.57 38.28 -6.83
CA ALA A 97 -1.72 37.83 -5.46
C ALA A 97 -2.23 36.38 -5.35
N THR A 98 -3.12 35.98 -6.28
CA THR A 98 -3.67 34.62 -6.33
C THR A 98 -2.62 33.58 -6.68
N SER A 99 -1.59 33.94 -7.44
CA SER A 99 -0.50 33.01 -7.80
C SER A 99 0.27 32.55 -6.56
N VAL A 100 0.56 33.44 -5.62
CA VAL A 100 1.18 33.07 -4.33
C VAL A 100 0.24 32.17 -3.51
N MET A 101 -1.04 32.55 -3.45
CA MET A 101 -2.04 31.75 -2.73
C MET A 101 -2.18 30.34 -3.33
N THR A 102 -2.08 30.21 -4.64
CA THR A 102 -2.13 28.89 -5.34
C THR A 102 -1.00 27.98 -4.89
N VAL A 103 0.22 28.50 -4.72
CA VAL A 103 1.35 27.75 -4.20
C VAL A 103 1.10 27.27 -2.78
N VAL A 104 0.60 28.17 -1.90
CA VAL A 104 0.29 27.83 -0.49
C VAL A 104 -0.79 26.75 -0.42
N VAL A 105 -1.86 26.89 -1.19
CA VAL A 105 -2.94 25.89 -1.25
C VAL A 105 -2.44 24.58 -1.84
N GLY A 106 -1.58 24.64 -2.86
CA GLY A 106 -0.95 23.46 -3.46
C GLY A 106 -0.10 22.69 -2.46
N LEU A 107 0.73 23.38 -1.70
CA LEU A 107 1.53 22.78 -0.63
C LEU A 107 0.66 22.18 0.47
N ALA A 108 -0.40 22.89 0.89
CA ALA A 108 -1.34 22.37 1.89
C ALA A 108 -2.11 21.12 1.40
N ALA A 109 -2.35 21.00 0.10
CA ALA A 109 -3.05 19.87 -0.50
C ALA A 109 -2.12 18.73 -0.95
N GLN A 110 -0.81 18.93 -0.92
CA GLN A 110 0.21 18.01 -1.47
C GLN A 110 0.08 16.58 -0.96
N GLU A 111 -0.09 16.42 0.36
CA GLU A 111 -0.22 15.08 0.95
C GLU A 111 -1.49 14.35 0.45
N THR A 112 -2.61 15.07 0.37
CA THR A 112 -3.87 14.51 -0.10
C THR A 112 -3.79 14.06 -1.55
N PHE A 113 -3.21 14.90 -2.43
CA PHE A 113 -2.99 14.55 -3.82
C PHE A 113 -1.97 13.41 -3.97
N GLY A 114 -0.90 13.41 -3.16
CA GLY A 114 0.08 12.33 -3.13
C GLY A 114 -0.55 10.98 -2.82
N ASN A 115 -1.43 10.93 -1.83
CA ASN A 115 -2.16 9.70 -1.49
C ASN A 115 -3.10 9.24 -2.60
N PHE A 116 -3.79 10.18 -3.27
CA PHE A 116 -4.68 9.87 -4.38
C PHE A 116 -3.92 9.29 -5.58
N ILE A 117 -2.84 9.94 -5.99
CA ILE A 117 -1.98 9.50 -7.10
C ILE A 117 -1.32 8.15 -6.77
N ALA A 118 -0.83 7.97 -5.55
CA ALA A 118 -0.27 6.70 -5.11
C ALA A 118 -1.31 5.57 -5.16
N GLY A 119 -2.54 5.81 -4.68
CA GLY A 119 -3.63 4.84 -4.76
C GLY A 119 -3.99 4.46 -6.20
N PHE A 120 -4.01 5.43 -7.10
CA PHE A 120 -4.21 5.21 -8.53
C PHE A 120 -3.12 4.30 -9.12
N PHE A 121 -1.85 4.55 -8.81
CA PHE A 121 -0.75 3.72 -9.29
C PHE A 121 -0.75 2.32 -8.68
N ILE A 122 -1.09 2.17 -7.39
CA ILE A 122 -1.22 0.85 -6.77
C ILE A 122 -2.27 0.01 -7.51
N VAL A 123 -3.42 0.59 -7.88
CA VAL A 123 -4.48 -0.12 -8.59
C VAL A 123 -4.10 -0.45 -10.03
N ILE A 124 -3.32 0.39 -10.72
CA ILE A 124 -2.88 0.14 -12.12
C ILE A 124 -1.75 -0.87 -12.18
N TYR A 125 -0.70 -0.67 -11.40
CA TYR A 125 0.50 -1.52 -11.46
C TYR A 125 0.40 -2.78 -10.61
N GLN A 126 -0.53 -2.81 -9.67
CA GLN A 126 -0.83 -3.95 -8.81
C GLN A 126 0.43 -4.61 -8.19
N PRO A 127 1.28 -3.84 -7.50
CA PRO A 127 2.45 -4.41 -6.83
C PRO A 127 2.05 -5.43 -5.75
N PHE A 128 0.82 -5.40 -5.29
CA PHE A 128 0.16 -6.38 -4.43
C PHE A 128 -1.36 -6.31 -4.69
N HIS A 129 -2.10 -7.37 -4.33
CA HIS A 129 -3.53 -7.48 -4.55
C HIS A 129 -4.31 -7.50 -3.23
N VAL A 130 -5.63 -7.27 -3.33
CA VAL A 130 -6.52 -7.54 -2.21
C VAL A 130 -6.52 -9.05 -1.93
N GLY A 131 -6.22 -9.42 -0.69
CA GLY A 131 -6.02 -10.80 -0.25
C GLY A 131 -4.56 -11.17 -0.01
N ASP A 132 -3.60 -10.40 -0.54
CA ASP A 132 -2.18 -10.66 -0.32
C ASP A 132 -1.76 -10.27 1.09
N MET A 133 -0.83 -11.03 1.66
CA MET A 133 -0.21 -10.70 2.92
C MET A 133 1.07 -9.92 2.70
N VAL A 134 1.03 -8.65 3.06
CA VAL A 134 2.13 -7.72 2.92
C VAL A 134 2.79 -7.42 4.27
N ASN A 135 4.09 -7.19 4.21
CA ASN A 135 4.88 -6.73 5.34
C ASN A 135 5.66 -5.47 4.93
N LEU A 136 5.63 -4.46 5.76
CA LEU A 136 6.41 -3.23 5.64
C LEU A 136 7.47 -3.24 6.75
N PRO A 137 8.68 -3.77 6.49
CA PRO A 137 9.69 -3.99 7.54
C PRO A 137 10.08 -2.70 8.27
N GLU A 138 10.24 -1.61 7.54
CA GLU A 138 10.65 -0.30 8.07
C GLU A 138 9.64 0.29 9.06
N LYS A 139 8.36 -0.09 8.95
CA LYS A 139 7.28 0.41 9.80
C LYS A 139 6.83 -0.63 10.83
N ASN A 140 7.37 -1.85 10.76
CA ASN A 140 6.93 -2.99 11.56
C ASN A 140 5.41 -3.26 11.43
N ILE A 141 4.88 -3.09 10.21
CA ILE A 141 3.47 -3.29 9.87
C ILE A 141 3.37 -4.54 9.01
N SER A 142 2.51 -5.48 9.42
CA SER A 142 2.23 -6.70 8.65
C SER A 142 0.74 -7.02 8.71
N GLY A 143 0.18 -7.41 7.55
CA GLY A 143 -1.25 -7.78 7.50
C GLY A 143 -1.71 -8.15 6.10
N THR A 144 -2.91 -8.72 6.02
CA THR A 144 -3.56 -9.03 4.75
C THR A 144 -4.28 -7.79 4.21
N VAL A 145 -4.06 -7.47 2.95
CA VAL A 145 -4.75 -6.37 2.27
C VAL A 145 -6.22 -6.73 2.12
N ILE A 146 -7.12 -5.96 2.75
CA ILE A 146 -8.57 -6.19 2.64
C ILE A 146 -9.24 -5.21 1.70
N GLU A 147 -8.70 -3.99 1.56
CA GLU A 147 -9.26 -2.97 0.70
C GLU A 147 -8.21 -1.94 0.31
N ILE A 148 -8.27 -1.48 -0.93
CA ILE A 148 -7.48 -0.36 -1.45
C ILE A 148 -8.46 0.75 -1.83
N THR A 149 -8.43 1.86 -1.09
CA THR A 149 -9.28 3.03 -1.35
C THR A 149 -8.48 4.11 -2.09
N PHE A 150 -9.11 5.22 -2.45
CA PHE A 150 -8.44 6.35 -3.09
C PHE A 150 -7.30 6.96 -2.28
N ARG A 151 -7.39 6.91 -0.94
CA ARG A 151 -6.44 7.58 -0.05
C ARG A 151 -5.59 6.61 0.77
N HIS A 152 -6.10 5.44 1.08
CA HIS A 152 -5.45 4.51 2.01
C HIS A 152 -5.70 3.06 1.63
N THR A 153 -4.78 2.20 2.02
CA THR A 153 -4.89 0.75 1.96
C THR A 153 -5.19 0.23 3.37
N ILE A 154 -6.14 -0.67 3.50
CA ILE A 154 -6.55 -1.26 4.78
C ILE A 154 -5.97 -2.67 4.88
N LEU A 155 -5.18 -2.89 5.93
CA LEU A 155 -4.59 -4.19 6.25
C LEU A 155 -5.32 -4.80 7.45
N ASN A 156 -5.56 -6.11 7.42
CA ASN A 156 -6.02 -6.87 8.57
C ASN A 156 -4.86 -7.64 9.19
N THR A 157 -4.61 -7.44 10.47
CA THR A 157 -3.54 -8.15 11.19
C THR A 157 -3.98 -9.55 11.60
N ILE A 158 -3.04 -10.37 12.05
CA ILE A 158 -3.31 -11.70 12.59
C ILE A 158 -4.23 -11.62 13.84
N GLU A 159 -4.18 -10.52 14.57
CA GLU A 159 -5.04 -10.27 15.75
C GLU A 159 -6.43 -9.76 15.37
N ASN A 160 -6.78 -9.78 14.07
CA ASN A 160 -8.04 -9.26 13.53
C ASN A 160 -8.26 -7.76 13.79
N THR A 161 -7.20 -6.99 13.90
CA THR A 161 -7.22 -5.53 13.95
C THR A 161 -6.97 -4.93 12.58
N LYS A 162 -7.53 -3.74 12.31
CA LYS A 162 -7.36 -3.05 11.03
C LYS A 162 -6.31 -1.96 11.15
N ILE A 163 -5.29 -2.02 10.31
CA ILE A 163 -4.30 -0.95 10.13
C ILE A 163 -4.66 -0.21 8.86
N ILE A 164 -4.81 1.12 8.98
CA ILE A 164 -5.10 2.02 7.86
C ILE A 164 -3.79 2.70 7.47
N VAL A 165 -3.25 2.36 6.31
CA VAL A 165 -1.99 2.89 5.81
C VAL A 165 -2.25 3.86 4.66
N PRO A 166 -1.76 5.11 4.71
CA PRO A 166 -1.84 6.03 3.57
C PRO A 166 -1.21 5.43 2.32
N ASN A 167 -1.85 5.62 1.15
CA ASN A 167 -1.34 5.05 -0.10
C ASN A 167 0.05 5.58 -0.47
N SER A 168 0.36 6.84 -0.16
CA SER A 168 1.70 7.40 -0.35
C SER A 168 2.76 6.63 0.44
N THR A 169 2.44 6.20 1.67
CA THR A 169 3.31 5.36 2.49
C THR A 169 3.48 3.97 1.88
N MET A 170 2.38 3.34 1.42
CA MET A 170 2.45 2.03 0.75
C MET A 170 3.28 2.07 -0.54
N ASN A 171 3.18 3.16 -1.30
CA ASN A 171 3.89 3.32 -2.57
C ASN A 171 5.39 3.65 -2.39
N SER A 172 5.76 4.29 -1.29
CA SER A 172 7.15 4.69 -1.02
C SER A 172 7.92 3.70 -0.15
N ALA A 173 7.23 2.85 0.61
CA ALA A 173 7.86 1.86 1.48
C ALA A 173 8.35 0.64 0.69
N ILE A 174 9.33 -0.06 1.25
CA ILE A 174 9.66 -1.41 0.82
C ILE A 174 8.51 -2.32 1.27
N VAL A 175 7.82 -2.92 0.31
CA VAL A 175 6.74 -3.86 0.56
C VAL A 175 7.24 -5.27 0.25
N GLU A 176 7.25 -6.11 1.27
CA GLU A 176 7.52 -7.54 1.14
C GLU A 176 6.18 -8.26 0.97
N ASP A 177 5.90 -8.75 -0.24
CA ASP A 177 4.73 -9.60 -0.49
C ASP A 177 5.11 -11.06 -0.27
N LYS A 178 4.50 -11.68 0.74
CA LYS A 178 4.78 -13.07 1.12
C LYS A 178 4.05 -14.10 0.26
N ALA A 179 3.21 -13.67 -0.64
CA ALA A 179 2.38 -14.54 -1.49
C ALA A 179 2.60 -14.31 -2.99
N PHE A 180 3.39 -13.31 -3.39
CA PHE A 180 3.53 -12.87 -4.78
C PHE A 180 3.94 -14.02 -5.72
N GLY A 181 3.00 -14.45 -6.57
CA GLY A 181 3.23 -15.46 -7.60
C GLY A 181 3.55 -16.88 -7.10
N GLN A 182 3.55 -17.12 -5.79
CA GLN A 182 3.88 -18.43 -5.22
C GLN A 182 2.64 -19.14 -4.69
N LYS A 183 2.51 -20.41 -5.05
CA LYS A 183 1.45 -21.31 -4.57
C LYS A 183 1.73 -21.90 -3.20
N THR A 184 2.93 -21.68 -2.67
CA THR A 184 3.43 -22.30 -1.44
C THR A 184 4.21 -21.30 -0.60
N TYR A 185 4.23 -21.49 0.71
CA TYR A 185 4.96 -20.68 1.67
C TYR A 185 6.03 -21.54 2.38
N ILE A 186 7.29 -21.10 2.32
CA ILE A 186 8.41 -21.75 3.01
C ILE A 186 8.62 -21.02 4.35
N ARG A 187 8.67 -21.82 5.42
CA ARG A 187 9.00 -21.34 6.75
C ARG A 187 10.18 -22.11 7.31
N TYR A 188 11.05 -21.37 8.00
CA TYR A 188 12.17 -21.96 8.73
C TYR A 188 11.83 -22.10 10.21
N LEU A 189 12.19 -23.24 10.78
CA LEU A 189 12.20 -23.47 12.22
C LEU A 189 13.65 -23.59 12.70
N SER A 190 13.94 -23.01 13.85
CA SER A 190 15.18 -23.19 14.56
C SER A 190 14.91 -23.86 15.90
N LEU A 191 15.79 -24.75 16.31
CA LEU A 191 15.81 -25.37 17.63
C LEU A 191 17.27 -25.64 18.04
N THR A 192 17.50 -25.85 19.33
CA THR A 192 18.82 -26.12 19.89
C THR A 192 18.88 -27.53 20.40
N VAL A 193 19.94 -28.24 20.07
CA VAL A 193 20.25 -29.59 20.55
C VAL A 193 21.59 -29.62 21.28
N ALA A 194 21.80 -30.61 22.12
CA ALA A 194 23.04 -30.73 22.87
C ALA A 194 24.26 -30.98 21.96
N TYR A 195 25.46 -30.56 22.36
CA TYR A 195 26.69 -30.70 21.60
C TYR A 195 27.05 -32.16 21.25
N ASN A 196 26.63 -33.10 22.08
CA ASN A 196 26.88 -34.56 21.88
C ASN A 196 25.83 -35.22 21.01
N THR A 197 24.93 -34.48 20.35
CA THR A 197 23.89 -35.03 19.49
C THR A 197 24.50 -35.56 18.19
N ASP A 198 24.13 -36.79 17.81
CA ASP A 198 24.40 -37.36 16.50
C ASP A 198 23.58 -36.64 15.44
N ILE A 199 24.27 -35.87 14.61
CA ILE A 199 23.63 -35.01 13.57
C ILE A 199 22.92 -35.84 12.51
N ASP A 200 23.49 -36.97 12.08
CA ASP A 200 22.87 -37.83 11.06
C ASP A 200 21.58 -38.46 11.56
N LYS A 201 21.53 -38.82 12.84
CA LYS A 201 20.31 -39.31 13.51
C LYS A 201 19.30 -38.23 13.62
N LEU A 202 19.72 -37.03 14.06
CA LEU A 202 18.89 -35.85 14.19
C LEU A 202 18.18 -35.48 12.89
N GLU A 203 18.93 -35.44 11.77
CA GLU A 203 18.41 -35.12 10.44
C GLU A 203 17.33 -36.12 10.00
N ARG A 204 17.52 -37.39 10.24
CA ARG A 204 16.51 -38.43 9.94
C ARG A 204 15.22 -38.21 10.78
N VAL A 205 15.37 -37.98 12.09
CA VAL A 205 14.22 -37.78 12.99
C VAL A 205 13.46 -36.52 12.64
N ILE A 206 14.14 -35.43 12.37
CA ILE A 206 13.47 -34.17 11.96
C ILE A 206 12.77 -34.36 10.62
N THR A 207 13.43 -34.99 9.65
CA THR A 207 12.86 -35.24 8.32
C THR A 207 11.57 -36.06 8.43
N ASP A 208 11.60 -37.15 9.19
CA ASP A 208 10.44 -38.00 9.38
C ASP A 208 9.26 -37.24 10.02
N VAL A 209 9.52 -36.50 11.09
CA VAL A 209 8.49 -35.69 11.74
C VAL A 209 7.93 -34.63 10.83
N VAL A 210 8.78 -33.89 10.09
CA VAL A 210 8.34 -32.78 9.23
C VAL A 210 7.47 -33.29 8.09
N ILE A 211 7.91 -34.35 7.40
CA ILE A 211 7.20 -34.87 6.22
C ILE A 211 5.85 -35.47 6.61
N ASN A 212 5.79 -36.17 7.74
CA ASN A 212 4.57 -36.80 8.22
C ASN A 212 3.61 -35.84 8.97
N THR A 213 4.01 -34.56 9.14
CA THR A 213 3.12 -33.58 9.77
C THR A 213 2.07 -33.07 8.78
N ASP A 214 0.79 -33.18 9.17
CA ASP A 214 -0.33 -32.66 8.38
C ASP A 214 -0.16 -31.16 8.06
N GLY A 215 -0.36 -30.80 6.79
CA GLY A 215 -0.20 -29.43 6.27
C GLY A 215 1.16 -29.12 5.71
N VAL A 216 2.16 -30.01 5.82
CA VAL A 216 3.43 -29.91 5.14
C VAL A 216 3.31 -30.41 3.70
N ILE A 217 3.94 -29.71 2.78
CA ILE A 217 4.12 -30.12 1.39
C ILE A 217 5.56 -30.60 1.25
N ASP A 218 5.75 -31.86 0.90
CA ASP A 218 7.08 -32.38 0.60
C ASP A 218 7.56 -31.82 -0.74
N THR A 219 8.55 -30.94 -0.69
CA THR A 219 9.15 -30.28 -1.87
C THR A 219 10.48 -30.90 -2.28
N ARG A 220 10.87 -32.03 -1.69
CA ARG A 220 12.06 -32.78 -2.13
C ARG A 220 11.86 -33.24 -3.55
N THR A 221 12.96 -33.43 -4.28
CA THR A 221 12.94 -34.06 -5.62
C THR A 221 12.41 -35.48 -5.53
N THR A 222 11.86 -36.02 -6.61
CA THR A 222 11.34 -37.41 -6.67
C THR A 222 12.40 -38.42 -6.26
N ASP A 223 13.63 -38.26 -6.73
CA ASP A 223 14.79 -39.14 -6.38
C ASP A 223 15.11 -39.06 -4.87
N ALA A 224 15.01 -37.88 -4.26
CA ALA A 224 15.22 -37.69 -2.82
C ALA A 224 14.07 -38.28 -1.98
N GLN A 225 12.84 -38.25 -2.49
CA GLN A 225 11.68 -38.88 -1.84
C GLN A 225 11.80 -40.42 -1.87
N GLU A 226 12.14 -41.00 -3.06
CA GLU A 226 12.29 -42.42 -3.22
C GLU A 226 13.43 -42.99 -2.37
N LYS A 227 14.53 -42.25 -2.24
CA LYS A 227 15.68 -42.64 -1.41
C LYS A 227 15.52 -42.26 0.05
N ASN A 228 14.41 -41.64 0.42
CA ASN A 228 14.14 -41.07 1.74
C ASN A 228 15.28 -40.20 2.31
N LEU A 229 15.86 -39.37 1.44
CA LEU A 229 16.95 -38.47 1.84
C LEU A 229 16.41 -37.38 2.81
N PRO A 230 17.24 -36.91 3.75
CA PRO A 230 16.85 -35.84 4.66
C PRO A 230 16.47 -34.56 3.94
N ILE A 231 15.60 -33.75 4.57
CA ILE A 231 15.39 -32.35 4.19
C ILE A 231 16.69 -31.57 4.47
N ASN A 232 16.85 -30.41 3.83
CA ASN A 232 18.03 -29.59 4.05
C ASN A 232 18.03 -29.00 5.47
N ILE A 233 18.84 -29.58 6.37
CA ILE A 233 19.05 -29.13 7.74
C ILE A 233 20.39 -28.44 7.83
N THR A 234 20.44 -27.25 8.43
CA THR A 234 21.66 -26.44 8.56
C THR A 234 22.02 -26.29 10.03
N VAL A 235 23.27 -26.49 10.37
CA VAL A 235 23.85 -26.02 11.61
C VAL A 235 24.02 -24.51 11.46
N ASN A 236 23.24 -23.74 12.23
CA ASN A 236 23.18 -22.29 12.09
C ASN A 236 24.21 -21.59 12.97
N GLU A 237 24.32 -22.02 14.23
CA GLU A 237 25.17 -21.36 15.22
C GLU A 237 25.51 -22.32 16.39
N PHE A 238 26.67 -22.11 17.00
CA PHE A 238 27.06 -22.73 18.26
C PHE A 238 26.73 -21.77 19.41
N LEU A 239 25.80 -22.17 20.27
CA LEU A 239 25.33 -21.38 21.41
C LEU A 239 25.96 -21.88 22.72
N ASP A 240 25.84 -21.10 23.82
CA ASP A 240 26.45 -21.43 25.12
C ASP A 240 26.13 -22.83 25.63
N SER A 241 24.97 -23.38 25.28
CA SER A 241 24.49 -24.68 25.82
C SER A 241 24.28 -25.76 24.77
N GLY A 242 24.48 -25.45 23.48
CA GLY A 242 24.25 -26.43 22.42
C GLY A 242 24.37 -25.86 21.02
N ILE A 243 23.96 -26.65 20.05
CA ILE A 243 24.05 -26.37 18.63
C ILE A 243 22.67 -25.92 18.13
N GLN A 244 22.57 -24.73 17.54
CA GLN A 244 21.36 -24.30 16.88
C GLN A 244 21.30 -24.87 15.46
N ILE A 245 20.25 -25.61 15.20
CA ILE A 245 19.92 -26.11 13.87
C ILE A 245 18.74 -25.37 13.28
N ARG A 246 18.72 -25.28 11.96
CA ARG A 246 17.66 -24.63 11.20
C ARG A 246 17.22 -25.50 10.02
N PHE A 247 15.91 -25.62 9.82
CA PHE A 247 15.37 -26.42 8.72
C PHE A 247 14.10 -25.78 8.15
N PRO A 248 13.86 -25.92 6.83
CA PRO A 248 12.66 -25.42 6.18
C PRO A 248 11.53 -26.43 6.24
N PHE A 249 10.31 -25.93 6.15
CA PHE A 249 9.14 -26.70 5.75
C PHE A 249 8.21 -25.85 4.90
N THR A 250 7.47 -26.48 4.01
CA THR A 250 6.62 -25.82 3.02
C THR A 250 5.15 -26.10 3.30
N THR A 251 4.31 -25.06 3.16
CA THR A 251 2.85 -25.13 3.36
C THR A 251 2.14 -24.40 2.25
N LYS A 252 0.80 -24.56 2.17
CA LYS A 252 -0.03 -23.87 1.17
C LYS A 252 -0.17 -22.35 1.42
N SER A 253 0.06 -21.86 2.65
CA SER A 253 -0.09 -20.45 2.99
C SER A 253 0.62 -20.11 4.29
N LEU A 254 0.87 -18.81 4.52
CA LEU A 254 1.44 -18.32 5.76
C LEU A 254 0.59 -18.69 7.00
N ALA A 255 -0.74 -18.55 6.91
CA ALA A 255 -1.63 -18.91 8.02
C ALA A 255 -1.48 -20.39 8.40
N LYS A 256 -1.46 -21.28 7.40
CA LYS A 256 -1.20 -22.71 7.63
C LYS A 256 0.19 -22.96 8.20
N SER A 257 1.20 -22.18 7.81
CA SER A 257 2.58 -22.36 8.31
C SER A 257 2.69 -22.12 9.81
N VAL A 258 1.88 -21.23 10.39
CA VAL A 258 1.88 -20.97 11.84
C VAL A 258 1.33 -22.17 12.60
N GLU A 259 0.19 -22.68 12.16
CA GLU A 259 -0.45 -23.88 12.75
C GLU A 259 0.48 -25.10 12.63
N THR A 260 0.99 -25.35 11.41
CA THR A 260 1.88 -26.47 11.12
C THR A 260 3.20 -26.40 11.91
N ALA A 261 3.78 -25.20 12.07
CA ALA A 261 4.95 -24.98 12.93
C ALA A 261 4.73 -25.44 14.37
N SER A 262 3.54 -25.17 14.92
CA SER A 262 3.18 -25.62 16.26
C SER A 262 3.04 -27.15 16.34
N LYS A 263 2.43 -27.79 15.31
CA LYS A 263 2.32 -29.24 15.21
C LYS A 263 3.71 -29.87 15.14
N ILE A 264 4.59 -29.39 14.25
CA ILE A 264 5.98 -29.88 14.11
C ILE A 264 6.73 -29.81 15.45
N ARG A 265 6.68 -28.65 16.16
CA ARG A 265 7.37 -28.52 17.44
C ARG A 265 6.89 -29.52 18.48
N LYS A 266 5.56 -29.75 18.55
CA LYS A 266 4.98 -30.75 19.48
C LYS A 266 5.42 -32.17 19.14
N SER A 267 5.39 -32.53 17.86
CA SER A 267 5.82 -33.87 17.41
C SER A 267 7.32 -34.07 17.62
N LEU A 268 8.15 -33.06 17.36
CA LEU A 268 9.60 -33.10 17.60
C LEU A 268 9.91 -33.29 19.08
N LEU A 269 9.15 -32.68 20.00
CA LEU A 269 9.37 -32.85 21.43
C LEU A 269 9.20 -34.33 21.86
N VAL A 270 8.23 -35.03 21.26
CA VAL A 270 7.99 -36.46 21.51
C VAL A 270 9.09 -37.29 20.85
N ALA A 271 9.34 -37.07 19.56
CA ALA A 271 10.32 -37.83 18.80
C ALA A 271 11.76 -37.69 19.36
N PHE A 272 12.14 -36.52 19.85
CA PHE A 272 13.45 -36.32 20.49
C PHE A 272 13.60 -37.14 21.77
N ARG A 273 12.55 -37.17 22.60
CA ARG A 273 12.54 -37.99 23.80
C ARG A 273 12.67 -39.48 23.49
N GLU A 274 11.94 -39.98 22.50
CA GLU A 274 11.97 -41.38 22.08
C GLU A 274 13.31 -41.77 21.47
N ASN A 275 13.99 -40.86 20.79
CA ASN A 275 15.27 -41.06 20.13
C ASN A 275 16.50 -40.70 20.97
N GLY A 276 16.30 -40.26 22.22
CA GLY A 276 17.40 -39.84 23.09
C GLY A 276 18.15 -38.59 22.62
N ILE A 277 17.47 -37.69 21.86
CA ILE A 277 18.01 -36.39 21.46
C ILE A 277 17.71 -35.41 22.57
N GLU A 278 18.79 -34.84 23.15
CA GLU A 278 18.68 -33.91 24.28
C GLU A 278 18.42 -32.48 23.80
N ILE A 279 17.38 -31.83 24.32
CA ILE A 279 17.20 -30.39 24.27
C ILE A 279 17.96 -29.81 25.45
N PRO A 280 19.04 -29.04 25.25
CA PRO A 280 19.94 -28.68 26.35
C PRO A 280 19.30 -27.67 27.28
N TYR A 281 19.54 -27.84 28.58
CA TYR A 281 19.35 -26.78 29.56
C TYR A 281 20.60 -25.89 29.59
N GLN A 282 20.44 -24.69 30.12
CA GLN A 282 21.58 -23.80 30.36
C GLN A 282 22.58 -24.49 31.32
N LYS A 283 23.82 -24.70 30.86
CA LYS A 283 24.89 -25.32 31.67
C LYS A 283 25.78 -24.24 32.22
N ILE A 284 25.92 -24.20 33.56
CA ILE A 284 26.83 -23.28 34.27
C ILE A 284 27.89 -24.14 34.94
N GLN A 285 29.16 -23.88 34.63
CA GLN A 285 30.29 -24.51 35.32
C GLN A 285 30.70 -23.64 36.50
N ILE A 286 30.56 -24.15 37.71
CA ILE A 286 31.02 -23.47 38.92
C ILE A 286 32.44 -23.99 39.26
N ILE A 287 33.44 -23.13 39.09
CA ILE A 287 34.81 -23.44 39.52
C ILE A 287 34.92 -23.03 40.98
N LYS A 288 35.14 -23.99 41.87
CA LYS A 288 35.44 -23.73 43.27
C LYS A 288 36.99 -23.64 43.42
N ASP A 289 37.52 -22.43 43.60
CA ASP A 289 38.88 -22.29 44.04
C ASP A 289 38.99 -22.83 45.48
N ASN A 290 39.71 -23.91 45.69
CA ASN A 290 40.09 -24.38 47.03
C ASN A 290 41.25 -23.46 47.47
N MET A 291 40.95 -22.41 48.28
CA MET A 291 41.94 -21.75 49.08
C MET A 291 42.40 -22.65 50.23
#